data_b13ceff541c2a82b7352efdc195364a9
#
_entry.id   b13ceff541c2a82b7352efdc195364a9
#
_cell.length_a   1.000
_cell.length_b   1.000
_cell.length_c   1.000
_cell.angle_alpha   90.00
_cell.angle_beta   90.00
_cell.angle_gamma   90.00
#
_symmetry.space_group_name_H-M   'P 1'
#
loop_
_entity.id
_entity.type
_entity.pdbx_description
1 polymer ?
#
loop_
_entity_poly.entity_id
_entity_poly.type
_entity_poly.pdbx_seq_one_letter_code
_entity_poly.pdbx_strand_id
1 'polypeptide(L)'
;MSSEPLQDLRNRLPVLAQTAYLNAGTCGPLAWATADALADGTSRAAVVGRGPAYFEVLVSAHARLRAAYAEALGAEPADVALTTSTTDGLGRVLASLRLQPGDEVVTSTDEHPGLLGPLAALRNLSGVTIRAVPLADVADAVGPATRAVACSHVSWVNGERAPEAALREVGRDIPVIYDGAQGAGAIAVDPASLGCAAYTGAGQKWLCGPVGLGMLWVSRDWADTLRPFALSYGNLAEPARGLDAEPWPDARRFDASAISAEMASAGATATELLADIGWDQVFARSAGLADLLEQTLREGGYEVAPRDRTPLLSVVTPDPPAMRARLADAGVVVRDLPGRPYIRVSTGVWNSEQDLQRLLDVLTA
;
A
#
# COMPACT_ATOMS: atom_id res chain seq x y z
N MET A 1 -16.88 -23.08 5.98
CA MET A 1 -15.86 -23.17 4.94
C MET A 1 -14.63 -23.83 5.57
N SER A 2 -13.95 -24.76 4.89
CA SER A 2 -12.87 -25.58 5.47
C SER A 2 -11.72 -24.70 5.95
N SER A 3 -11.18 -25.02 7.12
CA SER A 3 -9.98 -24.40 7.69
C SER A 3 -8.68 -24.71 6.89
N GLU A 4 -8.77 -25.59 5.92
CA GLU A 4 -7.65 -26.17 5.17
C GLU A 4 -6.86 -25.16 4.32
N PRO A 5 -7.46 -24.28 3.49
CA PRO A 5 -6.70 -23.28 2.72
C PRO A 5 -5.95 -22.27 3.60
N LEU A 6 -6.54 -21.89 4.73
CA LEU A 6 -5.92 -20.94 5.65
C LEU A 6 -4.76 -21.60 6.43
N GLN A 7 -4.89 -22.88 6.80
CA GLN A 7 -3.81 -23.60 7.43
C GLN A 7 -2.64 -23.85 6.45
N ASP A 8 -2.96 -24.13 5.19
CA ASP A 8 -1.95 -24.25 4.14
C ASP A 8 -1.18 -22.93 3.95
N LEU A 9 -1.90 -21.79 3.86
CA LEU A 9 -1.28 -20.47 3.80
C LEU A 9 -0.34 -20.23 4.98
N ARG A 10 -0.79 -20.54 6.22
CA ARG A 10 0.05 -20.37 7.41
C ARG A 10 1.34 -21.21 7.34
N ASN A 11 1.26 -22.44 6.82
CA ASN A 11 2.42 -23.33 6.67
C ASN A 11 3.44 -22.80 5.65
N ARG A 12 2.99 -22.01 4.67
CA ARG A 12 3.84 -21.36 3.66
C ARG A 12 4.53 -20.09 4.17
N LEU A 13 4.12 -19.58 5.35
CA LEU A 13 4.64 -18.38 6.01
C LEU A 13 5.46 -18.75 7.25
N PRO A 14 6.78 -19.03 7.13
CA PRO A 14 7.57 -19.71 8.17
C PRO A 14 7.65 -18.95 9.50
N VAL A 15 7.60 -17.63 9.48
CA VAL A 15 7.63 -16.79 10.70
C VAL A 15 6.46 -17.10 11.65
N LEU A 16 5.32 -17.57 11.12
CA LEU A 16 4.12 -17.87 11.90
C LEU A 16 4.23 -19.14 12.74
N ALA A 17 5.25 -19.97 12.51
CA ALA A 17 5.48 -21.18 13.33
C ALA A 17 5.82 -20.83 14.78
N GLN A 18 6.42 -19.65 15.02
CA GLN A 18 6.87 -19.23 16.36
C GLN A 18 6.33 -17.87 16.79
N THR A 19 5.80 -17.09 15.88
CA THR A 19 5.49 -15.66 16.08
C THR A 19 4.02 -15.36 15.77
N ALA A 20 3.35 -14.65 16.67
CA ALA A 20 2.11 -13.97 16.37
C ALA A 20 2.45 -12.68 15.56
N TYR A 21 2.42 -12.77 14.22
CA TYR A 21 2.86 -11.71 13.34
C TYR A 21 1.71 -10.77 13.01
N LEU A 22 1.56 -9.69 13.77
CA LEU A 22 0.46 -8.73 13.73
C LEU A 22 0.93 -7.35 13.23
N ASN A 23 1.75 -7.32 12.17
CA ASN A 23 2.44 -6.11 11.71
C ASN A 23 2.39 -5.90 10.18
N ALA A 24 1.37 -6.41 9.49
CA ALA A 24 1.21 -6.24 8.03
C ALA A 24 1.20 -4.77 7.59
N GLY A 25 0.66 -3.86 8.41
CA GLY A 25 0.68 -2.43 8.14
C GLY A 25 2.09 -1.80 8.06
N THR A 26 3.14 -2.53 8.47
CA THR A 26 4.55 -2.16 8.23
C THR A 26 5.14 -3.00 7.10
N CYS A 27 5.22 -4.31 7.30
CA CYS A 27 5.56 -5.31 6.30
C CYS A 27 4.77 -6.59 6.60
N GLY A 28 4.23 -7.26 5.59
CA GLY A 28 3.61 -8.58 5.73
C GLY A 28 4.68 -9.69 5.91
N PRO A 29 4.27 -10.87 6.36
CA PRO A 29 5.18 -12.01 6.47
C PRO A 29 5.58 -12.52 5.08
N LEU A 30 6.85 -12.84 4.89
CA LEU A 30 7.37 -13.35 3.62
C LEU A 30 7.16 -14.86 3.53
N ALA A 31 6.61 -15.34 2.39
CA ALA A 31 6.49 -16.76 2.10
C ALA A 31 7.80 -17.37 1.59
N TRP A 32 8.01 -18.68 1.83
CA TRP A 32 9.13 -19.40 1.21
C TRP A 32 9.13 -19.27 -0.30
N ALA A 33 8.00 -19.47 -0.96
CA ALA A 33 7.89 -19.35 -2.42
C ALA A 33 8.34 -17.98 -2.96
N THR A 34 8.09 -16.90 -2.20
CA THR A 34 8.54 -15.55 -2.54
C THR A 34 10.06 -15.42 -2.38
N ALA A 35 10.63 -15.97 -1.31
CA ALA A 35 12.07 -15.98 -1.08
C ALA A 35 12.81 -16.82 -2.15
N ASP A 36 12.25 -17.99 -2.48
CA ASP A 36 12.79 -18.87 -3.52
C ASP A 36 12.76 -18.21 -4.91
N ALA A 37 11.67 -17.51 -5.26
CA ALA A 37 11.58 -16.78 -6.51
C ALA A 37 12.67 -15.70 -6.67
N LEU A 38 13.04 -15.01 -5.57
CA LEU A 38 14.16 -14.07 -5.53
C LEU A 38 15.51 -14.78 -5.73
N ALA A 39 15.74 -15.85 -4.97
CA ALA A 39 17.01 -16.59 -4.97
C ALA A 39 17.25 -17.26 -6.33
N ASP A 40 16.25 -17.95 -6.89
CA ASP A 40 16.32 -18.64 -8.17
C ASP A 40 16.51 -17.65 -9.32
N GLY A 41 15.78 -16.54 -9.33
CA GLY A 41 15.92 -15.49 -10.34
C GLY A 41 17.33 -14.90 -10.35
N THR A 42 17.85 -14.56 -9.16
CA THR A 42 19.20 -14.01 -8.98
C THR A 42 20.27 -15.03 -9.41
N SER A 43 20.14 -16.30 -9.00
CA SER A 43 21.04 -17.38 -9.34
C SER A 43 21.06 -17.64 -10.85
N ARG A 44 19.89 -17.65 -11.49
CA ARG A 44 19.77 -17.79 -12.95
C ARG A 44 20.46 -16.64 -13.67
N ALA A 45 20.24 -15.40 -13.24
CA ALA A 45 20.88 -14.22 -13.82
C ALA A 45 22.42 -14.28 -13.69
N ALA A 46 22.94 -14.82 -12.59
CA ALA A 46 24.37 -14.99 -12.37
C ALA A 46 24.98 -16.09 -13.29
N VAL A 47 24.28 -17.20 -13.48
CA VAL A 47 24.79 -18.34 -14.26
C VAL A 47 24.61 -18.17 -15.79
N VAL A 48 23.44 -17.71 -16.20
CA VAL A 48 23.08 -17.58 -17.62
C VAL A 48 23.43 -16.21 -18.19
N GLY A 49 23.60 -15.22 -17.32
CA GLY A 49 23.84 -13.83 -17.70
C GLY A 49 22.54 -13.06 -17.97
N ARG A 50 22.68 -11.74 -18.24
CA ARG A 50 21.58 -10.81 -18.46
C ARG A 50 21.53 -10.33 -19.92
N GLY A 51 21.53 -11.28 -20.86
CA GLY A 51 21.37 -11.04 -22.30
C GLY A 51 19.88 -10.98 -22.73
N PRO A 52 19.57 -11.15 -24.03
CA PRO A 52 18.20 -11.03 -24.55
C PRO A 52 17.16 -11.88 -23.81
N ALA A 53 17.49 -13.14 -23.48
CA ALA A 53 16.58 -14.04 -22.76
C ALA A 53 16.22 -13.53 -21.35
N TYR A 54 17.10 -12.79 -20.67
CA TYR A 54 16.78 -12.14 -19.42
C TYR A 54 15.72 -11.05 -19.59
N PHE A 55 15.80 -10.27 -20.67
CA PHE A 55 14.81 -9.22 -20.94
C PHE A 55 13.44 -9.78 -21.31
N GLU A 56 13.36 -10.95 -21.94
CA GLU A 56 12.09 -11.64 -22.16
C GLU A 56 11.45 -12.05 -20.83
N VAL A 57 12.22 -12.60 -19.90
CA VAL A 57 11.78 -12.90 -18.54
C VAL A 57 11.36 -11.64 -17.79
N LEU A 58 12.12 -10.55 -17.92
CA LEU A 58 11.81 -9.26 -17.31
C LEU A 58 10.43 -8.74 -17.74
N VAL A 59 10.17 -8.72 -19.06
CA VAL A 59 8.88 -8.25 -19.61
C VAL A 59 7.74 -9.12 -19.12
N SER A 60 7.91 -10.44 -19.12
CA SER A 60 6.91 -11.39 -18.62
C SER A 60 6.64 -11.22 -17.13
N ALA A 61 7.70 -11.06 -16.32
CA ALA A 61 7.58 -10.85 -14.87
C ALA A 61 6.88 -9.54 -14.54
N HIS A 62 7.17 -8.45 -15.26
CA HIS A 62 6.48 -7.18 -15.11
C HIS A 62 4.99 -7.29 -15.47
N ALA A 63 4.66 -7.98 -16.56
CA ALA A 63 3.27 -8.19 -16.95
C ALA A 63 2.50 -9.00 -15.89
N ARG A 64 3.12 -10.07 -15.36
CA ARG A 64 2.54 -10.90 -14.28
C ARG A 64 2.33 -10.10 -12.99
N LEU A 65 3.33 -9.33 -12.54
CA LEU A 65 3.22 -8.50 -11.35
C LEU A 65 2.12 -7.44 -11.50
N ARG A 66 2.05 -6.80 -12.66
CA ARG A 66 1.03 -5.80 -12.98
C ARG A 66 -0.37 -6.40 -12.94
N ALA A 67 -0.56 -7.59 -13.51
CA ALA A 67 -1.83 -8.31 -13.47
C ALA A 67 -2.24 -8.66 -12.03
N ALA A 68 -1.30 -9.18 -11.21
CA ALA A 68 -1.56 -9.51 -9.82
C ALA A 68 -1.94 -8.27 -8.98
N TYR A 69 -1.27 -7.14 -9.20
CA TYR A 69 -1.61 -5.89 -8.51
C TYR A 69 -2.94 -5.30 -8.98
N ALA A 70 -3.25 -5.40 -10.28
CA ALA A 70 -4.52 -4.97 -10.82
C ALA A 70 -5.67 -5.79 -10.22
N GLU A 71 -5.54 -7.11 -10.14
CA GLU A 71 -6.51 -7.99 -9.49
C GLU A 71 -6.74 -7.61 -8.03
N ALA A 72 -5.67 -7.38 -7.25
CA ALA A 72 -5.75 -6.96 -5.86
C ALA A 72 -6.44 -5.60 -5.65
N LEU A 73 -6.47 -4.76 -6.69
CA LEU A 73 -7.14 -3.45 -6.71
C LEU A 73 -8.51 -3.47 -7.39
N GLY A 74 -8.98 -4.61 -7.91
CA GLY A 74 -10.20 -4.65 -8.71
C GLY A 74 -10.11 -3.79 -9.98
N ALA A 75 -8.94 -3.73 -10.61
CA ALA A 75 -8.61 -2.83 -11.71
C ALA A 75 -8.12 -3.59 -12.96
N GLU A 76 -8.06 -2.89 -14.10
CA GLU A 76 -7.45 -3.42 -15.31
C GLU A 76 -5.92 -3.25 -15.29
N PRO A 77 -5.14 -4.24 -15.76
CA PRO A 77 -3.68 -4.14 -15.80
C PRO A 77 -3.15 -2.91 -16.55
N ALA A 78 -3.85 -2.44 -17.58
CA ALA A 78 -3.45 -1.26 -18.35
C ALA A 78 -3.51 0.04 -17.53
N ASP A 79 -4.28 0.06 -16.44
CA ASP A 79 -4.44 1.22 -15.56
C ASP A 79 -3.49 1.20 -14.35
N VAL A 80 -2.60 0.19 -14.27
CA VAL A 80 -1.65 0.02 -13.17
C VAL A 80 -0.21 0.18 -13.65
N ALA A 81 0.53 1.10 -13.05
CA ALA A 81 1.98 1.24 -13.18
C ALA A 81 2.70 0.49 -12.04
N LEU A 82 3.89 -0.02 -12.32
CA LEU A 82 4.80 -0.61 -11.34
C LEU A 82 5.72 0.47 -10.78
N THR A 83 5.71 0.64 -9.46
CA THR A 83 6.55 1.60 -8.74
C THR A 83 7.45 0.91 -7.73
N THR A 84 8.39 1.61 -7.14
CA THR A 84 9.27 1.04 -6.11
C THR A 84 8.70 1.15 -4.70
N SER A 85 7.66 1.95 -4.52
CA SER A 85 6.96 2.15 -3.24
C SER A 85 5.72 3.02 -3.45
N THR A 86 4.83 3.10 -2.45
CA THR A 86 3.76 4.09 -2.40
C THR A 86 4.31 5.51 -2.55
N THR A 87 5.40 5.85 -1.85
CA THR A 87 6.03 7.19 -1.92
C THR A 87 6.53 7.52 -3.33
N ASP A 88 7.10 6.55 -4.06
CA ASP A 88 7.50 6.74 -5.46
C ASP A 88 6.29 7.05 -6.35
N GLY A 89 5.18 6.30 -6.19
CA GLY A 89 3.93 6.55 -6.90
C GLY A 89 3.35 7.94 -6.60
N LEU A 90 3.27 8.31 -5.31
CA LEU A 90 2.81 9.64 -4.87
C LEU A 90 3.65 10.76 -5.46
N GLY A 91 4.98 10.64 -5.39
CA GLY A 91 5.90 11.63 -5.94
C GLY A 91 5.72 11.82 -7.45
N ARG A 92 5.54 10.71 -8.20
CA ARG A 92 5.30 10.73 -9.65
C ARG A 92 4.00 11.45 -10.01
N VAL A 93 2.91 11.14 -9.30
CA VAL A 93 1.60 11.75 -9.57
C VAL A 93 1.59 13.22 -9.17
N LEU A 94 2.04 13.57 -7.96
CA LEU A 94 2.07 14.97 -7.49
C LEU A 94 2.90 15.87 -8.40
N ALA A 95 4.08 15.40 -8.84
CA ALA A 95 4.91 16.16 -9.78
C ALA A 95 4.27 16.27 -11.18
N SER A 96 3.43 15.32 -11.58
CA SER A 96 2.75 15.33 -12.89
C SER A 96 1.67 16.38 -13.00
N LEU A 97 1.12 16.88 -11.88
CA LEU A 97 0.08 17.91 -11.84
C LEU A 97 0.56 19.31 -12.31
N ARG A 98 1.88 19.55 -12.27
CA ARG A 98 2.51 20.84 -12.69
C ARG A 98 1.88 22.07 -12.04
N LEU A 99 1.60 21.97 -10.74
CA LEU A 99 1.01 23.03 -9.95
C LEU A 99 1.91 24.27 -9.89
N GLN A 100 1.29 25.45 -9.74
CA GLN A 100 1.93 26.75 -9.78
C GLN A 100 1.85 27.45 -8.40
N PRO A 101 2.67 28.48 -8.14
CA PRO A 101 2.52 29.34 -6.97
C PRO A 101 1.09 29.91 -6.88
N GLY A 102 0.46 29.76 -5.70
CA GLY A 102 -0.93 30.14 -5.45
C GLY A 102 -1.93 28.99 -5.53
N ASP A 103 -1.56 27.86 -6.13
CA ASP A 103 -2.35 26.64 -6.06
C ASP A 103 -2.26 26.03 -4.64
N GLU A 104 -3.31 25.31 -4.25
CA GLU A 104 -3.42 24.62 -2.98
C GLU A 104 -3.59 23.11 -3.17
N VAL A 105 -2.94 22.32 -2.32
CA VAL A 105 -3.20 20.88 -2.13
C VAL A 105 -3.76 20.66 -0.74
N VAL A 106 -4.94 20.05 -0.63
CA VAL A 106 -5.53 19.63 0.64
C VAL A 106 -5.03 18.24 1.00
N THR A 107 -4.67 18.04 2.28
CA THR A 107 -4.20 16.76 2.82
C THR A 107 -4.69 16.57 4.26
N SER A 108 -4.43 15.41 4.87
CA SER A 108 -4.76 15.22 6.29
C SER A 108 -3.60 15.56 7.23
N THR A 109 -3.92 15.86 8.50
CA THR A 109 -2.94 16.18 9.54
C THR A 109 -2.12 14.97 9.98
N ASP A 110 -2.65 13.76 9.81
CA ASP A 110 -2.09 12.51 10.29
C ASP A 110 -1.50 11.63 9.18
N GLU A 111 -1.02 12.28 8.10
CA GLU A 111 -0.42 11.54 7.00
C GLU A 111 0.91 10.87 7.35
N HIS A 112 1.14 9.74 6.69
CA HIS A 112 2.42 9.06 6.78
C HIS A 112 3.53 9.92 6.13
N PRO A 113 4.77 9.92 6.67
CA PRO A 113 5.92 10.61 6.05
C PRO A 113 6.12 10.31 4.56
N GLY A 114 5.65 9.14 4.08
CA GLY A 114 5.65 8.74 2.68
C GLY A 114 4.81 9.63 1.76
N LEU A 115 3.79 10.31 2.27
CA LEU A 115 3.02 11.34 1.56
C LEU A 115 3.52 12.75 1.93
N LEU A 116 3.83 13.00 3.21
CA LEU A 116 4.30 14.32 3.65
C LEU A 116 5.60 14.74 2.96
N GLY A 117 6.52 13.80 2.69
CA GLY A 117 7.77 14.09 1.96
C GLY A 117 7.53 14.62 0.55
N PRO A 118 6.80 13.92 -0.33
CA PRO A 118 6.40 14.41 -1.65
C PRO A 118 5.64 15.75 -1.60
N LEU A 119 4.72 15.96 -0.65
CA LEU A 119 4.01 17.24 -0.48
C LEU A 119 4.96 18.37 -0.08
N ALA A 120 5.91 18.12 0.84
CA ALA A 120 6.92 19.10 1.21
C ALA A 120 7.85 19.45 0.03
N ALA A 121 8.23 18.46 -0.77
CA ALA A 121 9.01 18.67 -1.99
C ALA A 121 8.23 19.52 -2.99
N LEU A 122 6.96 19.20 -3.23
CA LEU A 122 6.09 19.95 -4.11
C LEU A 122 5.95 21.41 -3.67
N ARG A 123 5.69 21.65 -2.38
CA ARG A 123 5.65 23.00 -1.79
C ARG A 123 6.95 23.77 -2.04
N ASN A 124 8.07 23.15 -1.80
CA ASN A 124 9.38 23.81 -1.90
C ASN A 124 9.80 24.09 -3.36
N LEU A 125 9.40 23.23 -4.30
CA LEU A 125 9.78 23.37 -5.71
C LEU A 125 8.79 24.24 -6.51
N SER A 126 7.51 24.16 -6.21
CA SER A 126 6.45 24.82 -6.99
C SER A 126 5.79 26.00 -6.26
N GLY A 127 6.11 26.25 -5.00
CA GLY A 127 5.53 27.35 -4.22
C GLY A 127 4.03 27.20 -3.92
N VAL A 128 3.50 25.96 -3.97
CA VAL A 128 2.11 25.68 -3.65
C VAL A 128 1.86 25.72 -2.14
N THR A 129 0.61 25.96 -1.76
CA THR A 129 0.16 25.85 -0.35
C THR A 129 -0.26 24.42 -0.06
N ILE A 130 0.19 23.88 1.07
CA ILE A 130 -0.32 22.59 1.60
C ILE A 130 -1.22 22.89 2.79
N ARG A 131 -2.50 22.58 2.64
CA ARG A 131 -3.52 22.75 3.68
C ARG A 131 -3.82 21.40 4.33
N ALA A 132 -3.44 21.24 5.60
CA ALA A 132 -3.69 20.04 6.37
C ALA A 132 -4.88 20.22 7.32
N VAL A 133 -5.83 19.26 7.31
CA VAL A 133 -7.03 19.22 8.15
C VAL A 133 -7.23 17.78 8.69
N PRO A 134 -8.09 17.50 9.66
CA PRO A 134 -8.45 16.13 10.03
C PRO A 134 -8.90 15.32 8.81
N LEU A 135 -8.62 14.01 8.77
CA LEU A 135 -8.94 13.15 7.61
C LEU A 135 -10.42 13.22 7.22
N ALA A 136 -11.31 13.28 8.21
CA ALA A 136 -12.75 13.38 7.99
C ALA A 136 -13.18 14.67 7.27
N ASP A 137 -12.38 15.74 7.38
CA ASP A 137 -12.71 17.09 6.90
C ASP A 137 -12.05 17.42 5.55
N VAL A 138 -11.28 16.49 4.95
CA VAL A 138 -10.48 16.79 3.74
C VAL A 138 -11.35 17.18 2.53
N ALA A 139 -12.55 16.64 2.42
CA ALA A 139 -13.48 17.00 1.33
C ALA A 139 -14.07 18.41 1.53
N ASP A 140 -14.43 18.76 2.77
CA ASP A 140 -15.02 20.05 3.12
C ASP A 140 -13.99 21.19 3.08
N ALA A 141 -12.69 20.84 3.16
CA ALA A 141 -11.60 21.80 3.08
C ALA A 141 -11.32 22.31 1.65
N VAL A 142 -11.91 21.70 0.64
CA VAL A 142 -11.72 22.09 -0.78
C VAL A 142 -12.28 23.49 -1.02
N GLY A 143 -11.47 24.36 -1.62
CA GLY A 143 -11.81 25.77 -1.90
C GLY A 143 -11.38 26.22 -3.29
N PRO A 144 -11.58 27.49 -3.64
CA PRO A 144 -11.31 28.01 -4.99
C PRO A 144 -9.84 27.91 -5.43
N ALA A 145 -8.88 27.86 -4.49
CA ALA A 145 -7.46 27.70 -4.77
C ALA A 145 -7.02 26.23 -4.85
N THR A 146 -7.86 25.30 -4.39
CA THR A 146 -7.52 23.86 -4.36
C THR A 146 -7.43 23.30 -5.77
N ARG A 147 -6.34 22.61 -6.05
CA ARG A 147 -6.06 21.96 -7.35
C ARG A 147 -5.85 20.46 -7.23
N ALA A 148 -5.70 19.95 -6.02
CA ALA A 148 -5.64 18.52 -5.76
C ALA A 148 -6.01 18.23 -4.28
N VAL A 149 -6.52 17.03 -4.03
CA VAL A 149 -6.58 16.43 -2.69
C VAL A 149 -5.64 15.23 -2.70
N ALA A 150 -4.77 15.14 -1.70
CA ALA A 150 -3.88 13.99 -1.53
C ALA A 150 -3.93 13.52 -0.07
N CYS A 151 -4.49 12.35 0.20
CA CYS A 151 -4.66 11.84 1.56
C CYS A 151 -4.61 10.32 1.61
N SER A 152 -4.42 9.78 2.82
CA SER A 152 -4.55 8.35 3.08
C SER A 152 -5.97 7.88 2.79
N HIS A 153 -6.13 6.75 2.06
CA HIS A 153 -7.42 6.06 1.94
C HIS A 153 -7.82 5.42 3.27
N VAL A 154 -6.85 4.76 3.92
CA VAL A 154 -6.97 4.23 5.27
C VAL A 154 -5.83 4.82 6.12
N SER A 155 -6.17 5.44 7.22
CA SER A 155 -5.21 6.03 8.16
C SER A 155 -4.22 4.98 8.66
N TRP A 156 -2.94 5.28 8.52
CA TRP A 156 -1.85 4.42 9.03
C TRP A 156 -1.77 4.44 10.56
N VAL A 157 -2.44 5.38 11.18
CA VAL A 157 -2.43 5.56 12.64
C VAL A 157 -3.42 4.60 13.30
N ASN A 158 -4.69 4.60 12.87
CA ASN A 158 -5.77 3.94 13.60
C ASN A 158 -6.73 3.13 12.73
N GLY A 159 -6.61 3.21 11.38
CA GLY A 159 -7.47 2.46 10.47
C GLY A 159 -8.78 3.16 10.11
N GLU A 160 -8.96 4.45 10.43
CA GLU A 160 -10.06 5.26 9.88
C GLU A 160 -9.95 5.38 8.37
N ARG A 161 -11.08 5.46 7.69
CA ARG A 161 -11.17 5.64 6.23
C ARG A 161 -11.41 7.10 5.87
N ALA A 162 -10.86 7.51 4.74
CA ALA A 162 -11.20 8.80 4.15
C ALA A 162 -12.71 8.90 3.83
N PRO A 163 -13.29 10.10 3.78
CA PRO A 163 -14.71 10.31 3.45
C PRO A 163 -14.96 10.06 1.95
N GLU A 164 -14.94 8.79 1.54
CA GLU A 164 -14.92 8.34 0.14
C GLU A 164 -16.06 8.92 -0.72
N ALA A 165 -17.28 8.96 -0.16
CA ALA A 165 -18.44 9.48 -0.89
C ALA A 165 -18.29 10.98 -1.20
N ALA A 166 -17.82 11.77 -0.22
CA ALA A 166 -17.59 13.20 -0.41
C ALA A 166 -16.40 13.45 -1.36
N LEU A 167 -15.31 12.68 -1.21
CA LEU A 167 -14.14 12.80 -2.09
C LEU A 167 -14.42 12.35 -3.53
N ARG A 168 -15.35 11.42 -3.75
CA ARG A 168 -15.83 11.06 -5.09
C ARG A 168 -16.51 12.25 -5.80
N GLU A 169 -17.30 13.04 -5.06
CA GLU A 169 -17.90 14.24 -5.64
C GLU A 169 -16.82 15.30 -5.98
N VAL A 170 -15.85 15.49 -5.10
CA VAL A 170 -14.66 16.34 -5.36
C VAL A 170 -13.90 15.85 -6.58
N GLY A 171 -13.73 14.56 -6.73
CA GLY A 171 -12.98 13.90 -7.81
C GLY A 171 -13.53 14.13 -9.21
N ARG A 172 -14.75 14.71 -9.36
CA ARG A 172 -15.30 15.11 -10.66
C ARG A 172 -14.58 16.31 -11.27
N ASP A 173 -14.11 17.22 -10.44
CA ASP A 173 -13.54 18.49 -10.86
C ASP A 173 -12.08 18.68 -10.45
N ILE A 174 -11.64 18.01 -9.37
CA ILE A 174 -10.32 18.15 -8.76
C ILE A 174 -9.69 16.76 -8.57
N PRO A 175 -8.45 16.52 -9.01
CA PRO A 175 -7.81 15.23 -8.86
C PRO A 175 -7.66 14.85 -7.39
N VAL A 176 -8.27 13.72 -7.00
CA VAL A 176 -8.10 13.07 -5.71
C VAL A 176 -7.05 11.98 -5.85
N ILE A 177 -6.02 12.02 -5.01
CA ILE A 177 -4.88 11.09 -5.00
C ILE A 177 -4.87 10.37 -3.66
N TYR A 178 -5.08 9.06 -3.68
CA TYR A 178 -5.05 8.27 -2.45
C TYR A 178 -3.68 7.64 -2.19
N ASP A 179 -3.15 7.85 -0.98
CA ASP A 179 -2.18 6.95 -0.37
C ASP A 179 -2.93 5.69 0.08
N GLY A 180 -2.85 4.65 -0.70
CA GLY A 180 -3.48 3.37 -0.47
C GLY A 180 -2.56 2.35 0.21
N ALA A 181 -1.46 2.78 0.83
CA ALA A 181 -0.51 1.88 1.48
C ALA A 181 -1.13 0.99 2.58
N GLN A 182 -2.22 1.42 3.19
CA GLN A 182 -2.99 0.64 4.15
C GLN A 182 -4.32 0.14 3.58
N GLY A 183 -4.58 0.39 2.28
CA GLY A 183 -5.78 -0.07 1.57
C GLY A 183 -5.51 -1.25 0.64
N ALA A 184 -4.48 -1.14 -0.22
CA ALA A 184 -4.13 -2.18 -1.20
C ALA A 184 -3.81 -3.52 -0.52
N GLY A 185 -4.62 -4.54 -0.78
CA GLY A 185 -4.53 -5.86 -0.17
C GLY A 185 -5.07 -5.97 1.27
N ALA A 186 -5.50 -4.85 1.89
CA ALA A 186 -6.05 -4.81 3.23
C ALA A 186 -7.58 -4.78 3.25
N ILE A 187 -8.18 -4.03 2.34
CA ILE A 187 -9.62 -3.87 2.15
C ILE A 187 -9.96 -4.03 0.67
N ALA A 188 -11.22 -4.27 0.37
CA ALA A 188 -11.70 -4.18 -1.00
C ALA A 188 -11.53 -2.75 -1.53
N VAL A 189 -10.85 -2.62 -2.67
CA VAL A 189 -10.60 -1.36 -3.35
C VAL A 189 -11.12 -1.48 -4.78
N ASP A 190 -11.77 -0.44 -5.25
CA ASP A 190 -12.08 -0.21 -6.66
C ASP A 190 -11.77 1.27 -6.94
N PRO A 191 -10.57 1.59 -7.43
CA PRO A 191 -10.15 2.98 -7.61
C PRO A 191 -11.02 3.75 -8.59
N ALA A 192 -11.60 3.09 -9.60
CA ALA A 192 -12.51 3.71 -10.54
C ALA A 192 -13.83 4.13 -9.85
N SER A 193 -14.39 3.24 -9.01
CA SER A 193 -15.58 3.56 -8.21
C SER A 193 -15.33 4.58 -7.11
N LEU A 194 -14.08 4.72 -6.62
CA LEU A 194 -13.70 5.81 -5.72
C LEU A 194 -13.69 7.18 -6.42
N GLY A 195 -13.68 7.22 -7.75
CA GLY A 195 -13.63 8.46 -8.51
C GLY A 195 -12.32 9.23 -8.35
N CYS A 196 -11.25 8.56 -7.98
CA CYS A 196 -9.95 9.19 -7.78
C CYS A 196 -9.16 9.30 -9.09
N ALA A 197 -8.22 10.24 -9.13
CA ALA A 197 -7.29 10.41 -10.26
C ALA A 197 -6.13 9.40 -10.20
N ALA A 198 -5.72 9.04 -8.98
CA ALA A 198 -4.67 8.06 -8.76
C ALA A 198 -4.80 7.35 -7.39
N TYR A 199 -4.36 6.10 -7.34
CA TYR A 199 -4.31 5.27 -6.14
C TYR A 199 -2.96 4.57 -6.05
N THR A 200 -2.21 4.78 -4.98
CA THR A 200 -0.88 4.17 -4.83
C THR A 200 -0.87 3.13 -3.71
N GLY A 201 -0.06 2.10 -3.85
CA GLY A 201 0.05 1.04 -2.85
C GLY A 201 1.46 0.51 -2.67
N ALA A 202 1.64 -0.35 -1.67
CA ALA A 202 2.91 -0.95 -1.29
C ALA A 202 2.86 -2.48 -1.42
N GLY A 203 3.78 -3.08 -2.16
CA GLY A 203 3.83 -4.54 -2.33
C GLY A 203 4.24 -5.29 -1.06
N GLN A 204 5.09 -4.69 -0.21
CA GLN A 204 5.64 -5.36 0.98
C GLN A 204 4.70 -5.38 2.20
N LYS A 205 3.58 -4.67 2.19
CA LYS A 205 2.66 -4.62 3.33
C LYS A 205 1.66 -5.78 3.28
N TRP A 206 0.43 -5.49 2.97
CA TRP A 206 -0.67 -6.45 2.98
C TRP A 206 -0.58 -7.50 1.86
N LEU A 207 0.21 -7.22 0.81
CA LEU A 207 0.49 -8.14 -0.30
C LEU A 207 1.70 -9.06 -0.06
N CYS A 208 2.37 -8.95 1.10
CA CYS A 208 3.46 -9.83 1.55
C CYS A 208 4.64 -9.96 0.57
N GLY A 209 4.81 -9.01 -0.34
CA GLY A 209 5.91 -8.99 -1.32
C GLY A 209 7.23 -8.47 -0.75
N PRO A 210 8.30 -8.50 -1.54
CA PRO A 210 9.57 -7.91 -1.14
C PRO A 210 9.49 -6.37 -1.03
N VAL A 211 10.34 -5.80 -0.17
CA VAL A 211 10.54 -4.34 -0.09
C VAL A 211 11.13 -3.84 -1.40
N GLY A 212 10.68 -2.67 -1.86
CA GLY A 212 11.15 -2.08 -3.11
C GLY A 212 10.18 -2.27 -4.27
N LEU A 213 8.96 -2.73 -3.99
CA LEU A 213 7.85 -2.82 -4.94
C LEU A 213 6.65 -2.03 -4.46
N GLY A 214 5.96 -1.41 -5.40
CA GLY A 214 4.69 -0.73 -5.22
C GLY A 214 3.89 -0.69 -6.50
N MET A 215 2.72 -0.10 -6.44
CA MET A 215 1.81 0.08 -7.56
C MET A 215 1.25 1.48 -7.58
N LEU A 216 0.85 1.91 -8.76
CA LEU A 216 0.15 3.16 -8.99
C LEU A 216 -0.95 2.91 -10.03
N TRP A 217 -2.20 2.92 -9.60
CA TRP A 217 -3.34 2.98 -10.51
C TRP A 217 -3.59 4.43 -10.92
N VAL A 218 -3.89 4.65 -12.22
CA VAL A 218 -4.13 5.97 -12.80
C VAL A 218 -5.43 5.96 -13.58
N SER A 219 -6.32 6.89 -13.28
CA SER A 219 -7.57 7.07 -14.01
C SER A 219 -7.32 7.54 -15.45
N ARG A 220 -8.04 6.94 -16.38
CA ARG A 220 -8.03 7.35 -17.81
C ARG A 220 -8.62 8.74 -18.01
N ASP A 221 -9.58 9.14 -17.19
CA ASP A 221 -10.22 10.46 -17.26
C ASP A 221 -9.25 11.61 -16.92
N TRP A 222 -8.21 11.30 -16.14
CA TRP A 222 -7.16 12.25 -15.76
C TRP A 222 -5.89 12.14 -16.61
N ALA A 223 -5.90 11.33 -17.66
CA ALA A 223 -4.72 11.02 -18.48
C ALA A 223 -4.03 12.25 -19.06
N ASP A 224 -4.79 13.25 -19.51
CA ASP A 224 -4.26 14.49 -20.10
C ASP A 224 -3.72 15.47 -19.06
N THR A 225 -4.23 15.40 -17.83
CA THR A 225 -3.77 16.22 -16.69
C THR A 225 -2.51 15.67 -16.07
N LEU A 226 -2.45 14.35 -15.88
CA LEU A 226 -1.34 13.66 -15.23
C LEU A 226 -0.22 13.36 -16.25
N ARG A 227 0.70 14.30 -16.42
CA ARG A 227 1.81 14.19 -17.38
C ARG A 227 3.09 13.73 -16.70
N PRO A 228 3.60 12.52 -17.01
CA PRO A 228 4.79 12.00 -16.35
C PRO A 228 6.00 12.92 -16.58
N PHE A 229 6.81 13.12 -15.53
CA PHE A 229 8.03 13.93 -15.60
C PHE A 229 9.29 13.07 -15.64
N ALA A 230 9.25 11.87 -15.06
CA ALA A 230 10.38 10.95 -14.95
C ALA A 230 10.27 9.83 -15.98
N LEU A 231 10.56 10.17 -17.23
CA LEU A 231 10.56 9.20 -18.32
C LEU A 231 11.89 8.45 -18.39
N SER A 232 11.82 7.19 -18.76
CA SER A 232 12.95 6.28 -18.93
C SER A 232 12.67 5.33 -20.09
N TYR A 233 13.63 4.44 -20.40
CA TYR A 233 13.49 3.46 -21.47
C TYR A 233 12.17 2.66 -21.39
N GLY A 234 11.78 2.21 -20.19
CA GLY A 234 10.58 1.40 -19.98
C GLY A 234 9.26 2.16 -20.10
N ASN A 235 9.27 3.49 -19.98
CA ASN A 235 8.08 4.34 -20.06
C ASN A 235 7.73 4.77 -21.48
N LEU A 236 8.65 4.58 -22.43
CA LEU A 236 8.51 5.03 -23.82
C LEU A 236 8.00 3.89 -24.69
N ALA A 237 7.02 4.20 -25.55
CA ALA A 237 6.48 3.21 -26.50
C ALA A 237 7.50 2.81 -27.57
N GLU A 238 8.27 3.80 -28.07
CA GLU A 238 9.29 3.61 -29.11
C GLU A 238 10.60 4.30 -28.69
N PRO A 239 11.39 3.73 -27.74
CA PRO A 239 12.59 4.42 -27.21
C PRO A 239 13.65 4.75 -28.27
N ALA A 240 13.68 4.01 -29.39
CA ALA A 240 14.60 4.25 -30.50
C ALA A 240 14.40 5.61 -31.19
N ARG A 241 13.28 6.29 -31.01
CA ARG A 241 13.00 7.65 -31.52
C ARG A 241 13.74 8.75 -30.74
N GLY A 242 14.45 8.41 -29.67
CA GLY A 242 15.22 9.39 -28.91
C GLY A 242 14.33 10.45 -28.26
N LEU A 243 14.61 11.76 -28.53
CA LEU A 243 13.83 12.87 -27.98
C LEU A 243 12.40 12.97 -28.50
N ASP A 244 12.10 12.32 -29.64
CA ASP A 244 10.78 12.27 -30.25
C ASP A 244 9.96 11.03 -29.80
N ALA A 245 10.48 10.28 -28.84
CA ALA A 245 9.81 9.11 -28.31
C ALA A 245 8.66 9.54 -27.38
N GLU A 246 7.47 8.99 -27.64
CA GLU A 246 6.28 9.24 -26.84
C GLU A 246 6.18 8.25 -25.69
N PRO A 247 5.66 8.68 -24.51
CA PRO A 247 5.37 7.76 -23.43
C PRO A 247 4.25 6.78 -23.83
N TRP A 248 4.18 5.63 -23.14
CA TRP A 248 3.06 4.71 -23.31
C TRP A 248 1.72 5.44 -23.12
N PRO A 249 0.68 5.08 -23.89
CA PRO A 249 -0.64 5.72 -23.75
C PRO A 249 -1.39 5.31 -22.47
N ASP A 250 -0.94 4.25 -21.79
CA ASP A 250 -1.52 3.70 -20.58
C ASP A 250 -0.67 4.00 -19.33
N ALA A 251 -1.00 3.38 -18.17
CA ALA A 251 -0.32 3.65 -16.90
C ALA A 251 1.19 3.32 -16.92
N ARG A 252 1.68 2.50 -17.87
CA ARG A 252 3.12 2.18 -18.00
C ARG A 252 3.99 3.43 -18.17
N ARG A 253 3.45 4.54 -18.60
CA ARG A 253 4.15 5.84 -18.63
C ARG A 253 4.63 6.33 -17.26
N PHE A 254 4.08 5.75 -16.17
CA PHE A 254 4.49 6.01 -14.79
C PHE A 254 5.33 4.90 -14.17
N ASP A 255 5.70 3.86 -14.90
CA ASP A 255 6.53 2.77 -14.37
C ASP A 255 7.85 3.28 -13.78
N ALA A 256 8.31 2.65 -12.72
CA ALA A 256 9.67 2.83 -12.23
C ALA A 256 10.66 2.31 -13.29
N SER A 257 11.78 3.03 -13.46
CA SER A 257 12.72 2.78 -14.56
C SER A 257 13.45 1.43 -14.48
N ALA A 258 13.57 0.85 -13.28
CA ALA A 258 14.34 -0.37 -13.08
C ALA A 258 13.78 -1.19 -11.91
N ILE A 259 12.93 -2.14 -12.24
CA ILE A 259 12.54 -3.24 -11.35
C ILE A 259 13.08 -4.51 -11.99
N SER A 260 13.87 -5.30 -11.26
CA SER A 260 14.49 -6.50 -11.81
C SER A 260 13.45 -7.63 -12.01
N ALA A 261 13.78 -8.59 -12.90
CA ALA A 261 12.89 -9.72 -13.19
C ALA A 261 12.57 -10.57 -11.94
N GLU A 262 13.59 -10.81 -11.11
CA GLU A 262 13.49 -11.57 -9.88
C GLU A 262 12.62 -10.87 -8.83
N MET A 263 12.76 -9.56 -8.68
CA MET A 263 11.90 -8.76 -7.78
C MET A 263 10.45 -8.79 -8.24
N ALA A 264 10.20 -8.57 -9.55
CA ALA A 264 8.86 -8.61 -10.11
C ALA A 264 8.22 -10.00 -9.98
N SER A 265 8.99 -11.07 -10.25
CA SER A 265 8.53 -12.45 -10.09
C SER A 265 8.15 -12.76 -8.63
N ALA A 266 8.98 -12.35 -7.67
CA ALA A 266 8.71 -12.55 -6.25
C ALA A 266 7.49 -11.76 -5.77
N GLY A 267 7.33 -10.52 -6.23
CA GLY A 267 6.15 -9.71 -5.89
C GLY A 267 4.86 -10.32 -6.43
N ALA A 268 4.88 -10.81 -7.68
CA ALA A 268 3.75 -11.53 -8.27
C ALA A 268 3.42 -12.80 -7.47
N THR A 269 4.43 -13.63 -7.17
CA THR A 269 4.25 -14.86 -6.39
C THR A 269 3.64 -14.60 -5.01
N ALA A 270 4.05 -13.53 -4.31
CA ALA A 270 3.47 -13.16 -3.03
C ALA A 270 1.99 -12.75 -3.13
N THR A 271 1.66 -11.94 -4.14
CA THR A 271 0.30 -11.43 -4.35
C THR A 271 -0.66 -12.56 -4.78
N GLU A 272 -0.22 -13.41 -5.70
CA GLU A 272 -0.98 -14.57 -6.18
C GLU A 272 -1.26 -15.58 -5.06
N LEU A 273 -0.34 -15.78 -4.12
CA LEU A 273 -0.54 -16.63 -2.94
C LEU A 273 -1.75 -16.18 -2.10
N LEU A 274 -2.00 -14.88 -2.03
CA LEU A 274 -3.19 -14.33 -1.36
C LEU A 274 -4.43 -14.41 -2.25
N ALA A 275 -4.28 -14.16 -3.55
CA ALA A 275 -5.37 -14.30 -4.53
C ALA A 275 -5.94 -15.73 -4.56
N ASP A 276 -5.12 -16.75 -4.38
CA ASP A 276 -5.53 -18.17 -4.27
C ASP A 276 -6.50 -18.42 -3.10
N ILE A 277 -6.45 -17.60 -2.04
CA ILE A 277 -7.41 -17.64 -0.92
C ILE A 277 -8.75 -17.00 -1.33
N GLY A 278 -8.73 -16.11 -2.30
CA GLY A 278 -9.84 -15.25 -2.71
C GLY A 278 -9.88 -13.93 -1.92
N TRP A 279 -9.87 -12.81 -2.63
CA TRP A 279 -9.79 -11.47 -2.03
C TRP A 279 -10.91 -11.18 -1.03
N ASP A 280 -12.15 -11.59 -1.29
CA ASP A 280 -13.27 -11.41 -0.36
C ASP A 280 -12.99 -12.08 0.99
N GLN A 281 -12.41 -13.30 0.98
CA GLN A 281 -12.04 -14.01 2.19
C GLN A 281 -10.86 -13.34 2.89
N VAL A 282 -9.86 -12.85 2.13
CA VAL A 282 -8.72 -12.10 2.67
C VAL A 282 -9.21 -10.88 3.44
N PHE A 283 -10.07 -10.07 2.83
CA PHE A 283 -10.58 -8.84 3.44
C PHE A 283 -11.49 -9.12 4.64
N ALA A 284 -12.48 -10.01 4.46
CA ALA A 284 -13.46 -10.31 5.51
C ALA A 284 -12.81 -10.90 6.77
N ARG A 285 -11.85 -11.84 6.59
CA ARG A 285 -11.17 -12.47 7.72
C ARG A 285 -10.23 -11.50 8.42
N SER A 286 -9.42 -10.74 7.67
CA SER A 286 -8.48 -9.79 8.25
C SER A 286 -9.20 -8.74 9.08
N ALA A 287 -10.27 -8.14 8.56
CA ALA A 287 -11.09 -7.18 9.29
C ALA A 287 -11.82 -7.83 10.47
N GLY A 288 -12.37 -9.04 10.29
CA GLY A 288 -13.08 -9.76 11.37
C GLY A 288 -12.18 -10.08 12.58
N LEU A 289 -10.90 -10.41 12.34
CA LEU A 289 -9.93 -10.60 13.43
C LEU A 289 -9.63 -9.29 14.17
N ALA A 290 -9.56 -8.17 13.46
CA ALA A 290 -9.41 -6.85 14.09
C ALA A 290 -10.66 -6.47 14.91
N ASP A 291 -11.85 -6.74 14.40
CA ASP A 291 -13.11 -6.47 15.11
C ASP A 291 -13.21 -7.32 16.40
N LEU A 292 -12.85 -8.60 16.33
CA LEU A 292 -12.79 -9.48 17.51
C LEU A 292 -11.79 -8.97 18.55
N LEU A 293 -10.60 -8.58 18.10
CA LEU A 293 -9.57 -8.03 18.99
C LEU A 293 -10.03 -6.72 19.64
N GLU A 294 -10.61 -5.81 18.88
CA GLU A 294 -11.15 -4.55 19.40
C GLU A 294 -12.20 -4.79 20.46
N GLN A 295 -13.18 -5.68 20.20
CA GLN A 295 -14.21 -6.02 21.18
C GLN A 295 -13.59 -6.55 22.47
N THR A 296 -12.68 -7.53 22.39
CA THR A 296 -12.02 -8.13 23.55
C THR A 296 -11.20 -7.11 24.35
N LEU A 297 -10.49 -6.22 23.67
CA LEU A 297 -9.73 -5.16 24.33
C LEU A 297 -10.63 -4.18 25.08
N ARG A 298 -11.74 -3.74 24.46
CA ARG A 298 -12.70 -2.83 25.11
C ARG A 298 -13.39 -3.48 26.30
N GLU A 299 -13.79 -4.75 26.20
CA GLU A 299 -14.35 -5.53 27.32
C GLU A 299 -13.33 -5.68 28.45
N GLY A 300 -12.03 -5.78 28.14
CA GLY A 300 -10.92 -5.79 29.10
C GLY A 300 -10.54 -4.41 29.65
N GLY A 301 -11.26 -3.33 29.29
CA GLY A 301 -11.04 -1.97 29.79
C GLY A 301 -9.90 -1.22 29.07
N TYR A 302 -9.39 -1.74 27.95
CA TYR A 302 -8.38 -1.04 27.15
C TYR A 302 -9.02 0.03 26.27
N GLU A 303 -8.36 1.17 26.16
CA GLU A 303 -8.73 2.21 25.21
C GLU A 303 -8.18 1.87 23.82
N VAL A 304 -9.08 1.79 22.83
CA VAL A 304 -8.76 1.60 21.42
C VAL A 304 -9.12 2.87 20.68
N ALA A 305 -8.19 3.38 19.87
CA ALA A 305 -8.42 4.55 19.03
C ALA A 305 -9.63 4.35 18.09
N PRO A 306 -10.36 5.41 17.74
CA PRO A 306 -11.43 5.33 16.75
C PRO A 306 -10.92 4.70 15.46
N ARG A 307 -11.70 3.82 14.84
CA ARG A 307 -11.38 3.14 13.58
C ARG A 307 -12.63 2.79 12.79
N ASP A 308 -12.45 2.60 11.50
CA ASP A 308 -13.44 1.95 10.66
C ASP A 308 -13.18 0.43 10.57
N ARG A 309 -14.04 -0.29 9.87
CA ARG A 309 -13.88 -1.74 9.66
C ARG A 309 -12.74 -2.04 8.70
N THR A 310 -11.51 -2.01 9.22
CA THR A 310 -10.26 -2.31 8.54
C THR A 310 -9.44 -3.31 9.36
N PRO A 311 -8.44 -3.99 8.82
CA PRO A 311 -7.62 -4.93 9.59
C PRO A 311 -6.55 -4.24 10.47
N LEU A 312 -6.66 -2.92 10.69
CA LEU A 312 -5.72 -2.12 11.48
C LEU A 312 -6.43 -1.52 12.68
N LEU A 313 -5.81 -1.59 13.84
CA LEU A 313 -6.27 -0.94 15.07
C LEU A 313 -5.09 -0.46 15.91
N SER A 314 -5.33 0.54 16.76
CA SER A 314 -4.34 1.10 17.69
C SER A 314 -4.84 1.09 19.11
N VAL A 315 -4.03 0.52 20.02
CA VAL A 315 -4.32 0.42 21.46
C VAL A 315 -3.52 1.49 22.18
N VAL A 316 -4.18 2.26 23.05
CA VAL A 316 -3.53 3.26 23.88
C VAL A 316 -2.68 2.57 24.95
N THR A 317 -1.45 3.02 25.10
CA THR A 317 -0.55 2.55 26.16
C THR A 317 0.33 3.70 26.66
N PRO A 318 0.63 3.76 27.97
CA PRO A 318 1.47 4.81 28.53
C PRO A 318 2.90 4.85 27.96
N ASP A 319 3.46 3.68 27.66
CA ASP A 319 4.81 3.53 27.10
C ASP A 319 4.81 2.55 25.91
N PRO A 320 4.51 3.03 24.69
CA PRO A 320 4.50 2.18 23.51
C PRO A 320 5.82 1.45 23.20
N PRO A 321 7.00 2.08 23.33
CA PRO A 321 8.27 1.38 23.12
C PRO A 321 8.49 0.23 24.10
N ALA A 322 8.23 0.42 25.40
CA ALA A 322 8.35 -0.62 26.41
C ALA A 322 7.33 -1.75 26.18
N MET A 323 6.08 -1.42 25.83
CA MET A 323 5.04 -2.40 25.52
C MET A 323 5.43 -3.22 24.28
N ARG A 324 5.91 -2.58 23.21
CA ARG A 324 6.39 -3.27 22.01
C ARG A 324 7.53 -4.25 22.35
N ALA A 325 8.46 -3.86 23.22
CA ALA A 325 9.55 -4.73 23.65
C ALA A 325 9.01 -5.97 24.41
N ARG A 326 8.10 -5.78 25.39
CA ARG A 326 7.44 -6.89 26.11
C ARG A 326 6.71 -7.85 25.16
N LEU A 327 5.98 -7.32 24.19
CA LEU A 327 5.29 -8.12 23.18
C LEU A 327 6.29 -8.90 22.31
N ALA A 328 7.39 -8.28 21.90
CA ALA A 328 8.43 -8.93 21.12
C ALA A 328 9.10 -10.09 21.89
N ASP A 329 9.38 -9.91 23.19
CA ASP A 329 9.93 -10.96 24.06
C ASP A 329 8.98 -12.17 24.19
N ALA A 330 7.66 -11.92 24.09
CA ALA A 330 6.65 -12.97 24.06
C ALA A 330 6.38 -13.53 22.65
N GLY A 331 7.16 -13.13 21.64
CA GLY A 331 7.01 -13.58 20.26
C GLY A 331 5.78 -12.97 19.56
N VAL A 332 5.36 -11.76 19.94
CA VAL A 332 4.28 -11.01 19.28
C VAL A 332 4.88 -9.81 18.55
N VAL A 333 4.71 -9.74 17.24
CA VAL A 333 5.24 -8.65 16.40
C VAL A 333 4.16 -7.64 16.10
N VAL A 334 4.33 -6.44 16.63
CA VAL A 334 3.47 -5.25 16.45
C VAL A 334 4.34 -4.02 16.22
N ARG A 335 3.74 -2.85 16.12
CA ARG A 335 4.47 -1.58 15.97
C ARG A 335 4.03 -0.53 17.01
N ASP A 336 4.98 0.16 17.61
CA ASP A 336 4.78 1.44 18.26
C ASP A 336 4.79 2.57 17.23
N LEU A 337 3.93 3.58 17.40
CA LEU A 337 3.86 4.71 16.49
C LEU A 337 4.64 5.90 17.06
N PRO A 338 5.65 6.43 16.34
CA PRO A 338 6.46 7.53 16.83
C PRO A 338 5.62 8.76 17.20
N GLY A 339 5.82 9.28 18.41
CA GLY A 339 5.12 10.47 18.90
C GLY A 339 3.64 10.26 19.22
N ARG A 340 3.16 9.01 19.26
CA ARG A 340 1.76 8.65 19.57
C ARG A 340 1.72 7.66 20.73
N PRO A 341 0.66 7.69 21.56
CA PRO A 341 0.51 6.77 22.69
C PRO A 341 -0.04 5.40 22.25
N TYR A 342 0.40 4.88 21.09
CA TYR A 342 -0.21 3.72 20.46
C TYR A 342 0.74 2.56 20.22
N ILE A 343 0.24 1.35 20.53
CA ILE A 343 0.66 0.12 19.87
C ILE A 343 -0.32 -0.15 18.73
N ARG A 344 0.17 -0.20 17.51
CA ARG A 344 -0.63 -0.53 16.33
C ARG A 344 -0.54 -2.01 16.03
N VAL A 345 -1.70 -2.64 15.91
CA VAL A 345 -1.89 -4.04 15.53
C VAL A 345 -2.43 -4.09 14.10
N SER A 346 -1.96 -5.02 13.30
CA SER A 346 -2.38 -5.20 11.91
C SER A 346 -2.62 -6.69 11.67
N THR A 347 -3.89 -7.10 11.63
CA THR A 347 -4.31 -8.48 11.45
C THR A 347 -4.37 -8.86 9.97
N GLY A 348 -3.67 -9.91 9.56
CA GLY A 348 -3.76 -10.46 8.21
C GLY A 348 -4.61 -11.72 8.14
N VAL A 349 -5.00 -12.13 6.94
CA VAL A 349 -5.76 -13.37 6.70
C VAL A 349 -5.08 -14.62 7.29
N TRP A 350 -3.77 -14.59 7.40
CA TRP A 350 -2.93 -15.65 7.98
C TRP A 350 -2.96 -15.73 9.51
N ASN A 351 -3.51 -14.72 10.19
CA ASN A 351 -3.60 -14.73 11.64
C ASN A 351 -4.71 -15.67 12.15
N SER A 352 -4.56 -16.11 13.40
CA SER A 352 -5.52 -16.92 14.14
C SER A 352 -5.93 -16.23 15.43
N GLU A 353 -7.01 -16.71 16.05
CA GLU A 353 -7.43 -16.27 17.38
C GLU A 353 -6.35 -16.54 18.45
N GLN A 354 -5.53 -17.59 18.26
CA GLN A 354 -4.39 -17.86 19.13
C GLN A 354 -3.32 -16.78 19.05
N ASP A 355 -3.09 -16.19 17.88
CA ASP A 355 -2.17 -15.05 17.72
C ASP A 355 -2.69 -13.84 18.50
N LEU A 356 -4.01 -13.60 18.47
CA LEU A 356 -4.66 -12.54 19.25
C LEU A 356 -4.58 -12.82 20.76
N GLN A 357 -4.82 -14.06 21.17
CA GLN A 357 -4.73 -14.43 22.58
C GLN A 357 -3.32 -14.22 23.14
N ARG A 358 -2.25 -14.56 22.38
CA ARG A 358 -0.86 -14.28 22.80
C ARG A 358 -0.61 -12.78 23.02
N LEU A 359 -1.20 -11.91 22.20
CA LEU A 359 -1.10 -10.46 22.41
C LEU A 359 -1.84 -10.05 23.69
N LEU A 360 -3.08 -10.53 23.89
CA LEU A 360 -3.89 -10.24 25.07
C LEU A 360 -3.22 -10.69 26.36
N ASP A 361 -2.61 -11.88 26.41
CA ASP A 361 -1.91 -12.40 27.56
C ASP A 361 -0.78 -11.48 28.04
N VAL A 362 -0.09 -10.82 27.11
CA VAL A 362 0.99 -9.87 27.44
C VAL A 362 0.42 -8.52 27.89
N LEU A 363 -0.69 -8.07 27.30
CA LEU A 363 -1.31 -6.80 27.69
C LEU A 363 -1.87 -6.86 29.11
N THR A 364 -2.39 -8.03 29.53
CA THR A 364 -3.05 -8.24 30.83
C THR A 364 -2.07 -8.63 31.95
N ALA A 365 -0.83 -9.01 31.64
CA ALA A 365 0.21 -9.35 32.61
C ALA A 365 0.91 -8.09 33.15
#